data_5537a25ee67878fb47507c0a62c55e2a
#
_entry.id   5537a25ee67878fb47507c0a62c55e2a
#
_cell.length_a   1.000
_cell.length_b   1.000
_cell.length_c   1.000
_cell.angle_alpha   90.00
_cell.angle_beta   90.00
_cell.angle_gamma   90.00
#
_symmetry.space_group_name_H-M   'P 1'
#
loop_
_entity.id
_entity.type
_entity.pdbx_description
1 polymer ?
#
loop_
_entity_poly.entity_id
_entity_poly.type
_entity_poly.pdbx_seq_one_letter_code
_entity_poly.pdbx_strand_id
1 'polypeptide(L)'
;SNTDWVDAVTKVGWLQKHYVTLSGGGEKAAFRISAGYDHQTGTVIAQELDRFTTRVALDYFVSDRIKIVTNFNLTYQDNQKNYSDLLNIAYRKMPNMSIYEQDAYGNNTPNYYHMLPTASSTFRQNGDQYSLVNPVALAYEATNEETLYRMQPEFQLHYNLLGLDDSKMQLKYEGKVLFNIENRYTDKFYPSSLVTAGWTDKNNNKATSEAHKGRAITTTHRLTFIPHFMNADHSFMAMAQFQLIDGDSKQQSNSVYNLPTGSIQSPTADGLISGMSTGAGQWRSIYMTFSAHYAFKSRYIADFSVRRDGTTKFGDNKRWGTFPALSFRWNVVDEPWMKGAQKWLSMLSVRPGWGRVGSQPGAEYLFFSKYTATDSYNGANSIYPSNIRLSNLQWEEKETWNVGFDLGLFDNRVTADFNIYTQMTSKLLMTNVNIPSSLSL
;
A
#
# COMPACT_ATOMS: atom_id res chain seq x y z
N SER A 1 23.80 31.24 21.67
CA SER A 1 23.81 30.26 20.57
C SER A 1 22.82 30.69 19.49
N ASN A 2 23.12 30.49 18.24
CA ASN A 2 22.21 30.66 17.11
C ASN A 2 22.25 29.33 16.32
N THR A 3 21.39 28.41 16.71
CA THR A 3 21.36 27.07 16.18
C THR A 3 20.41 26.98 14.99
N ASP A 4 20.91 26.57 13.82
CA ASP A 4 20.05 26.13 12.74
C ASP A 4 19.65 24.67 12.99
N TRP A 5 18.46 24.50 13.53
CA TRP A 5 17.95 23.19 13.89
C TRP A 5 17.64 22.30 12.68
N VAL A 6 17.28 22.92 11.54
CA VAL A 6 17.02 22.17 10.32
C VAL A 6 18.31 21.57 9.77
N ASP A 7 19.37 22.40 9.70
CA ASP A 7 20.70 21.93 9.30
C ASP A 7 21.24 20.85 10.27
N ALA A 8 21.00 21.03 11.58
CA ALA A 8 21.44 20.07 12.60
C ALA A 8 20.82 18.69 12.48
N VAL A 9 19.60 18.56 11.92
CA VAL A 9 18.90 17.29 11.75
C VAL A 9 18.89 16.76 10.32
N THR A 10 19.50 17.49 9.38
CA THR A 10 19.56 17.06 7.98
C THR A 10 20.96 16.67 7.55
N LYS A 11 21.05 15.77 6.61
CA LYS A 11 22.31 15.34 5.99
C LYS A 11 22.09 14.89 4.56
N VAL A 12 23.17 14.75 3.79
CA VAL A 12 23.10 14.08 2.49
C VAL A 12 22.81 12.59 2.71
N GLY A 13 21.74 12.12 2.10
CA GLY A 13 21.39 10.70 2.10
C GLY A 13 22.15 9.94 1.02
N TRP A 14 22.46 8.67 1.30
CA TRP A 14 23.13 7.77 0.36
C TRP A 14 22.22 6.61 0.01
N LEU A 15 22.26 6.16 -1.25
CA LEU A 15 21.57 4.99 -1.73
C LEU A 15 22.53 4.12 -2.52
N GLN A 16 22.72 2.88 -2.04
CA GLN A 16 23.49 1.85 -2.73
C GLN A 16 22.54 0.71 -3.10
N LYS A 17 22.65 0.22 -4.34
CA LYS A 17 21.87 -0.93 -4.82
C LYS A 17 22.81 -1.89 -5.52
N HIS A 18 22.77 -3.14 -5.08
CA HIS A 18 23.51 -4.24 -5.67
C HIS A 18 22.52 -5.30 -6.11
N TYR A 19 22.64 -5.74 -7.33
CA TYR A 19 21.73 -6.72 -7.89
C TYR A 19 22.48 -7.74 -8.74
N VAL A 20 22.26 -9.01 -8.45
CA VAL A 20 22.84 -10.12 -9.19
C VAL A 20 21.72 -11.01 -9.70
N THR A 21 21.81 -11.39 -10.97
CA THR A 21 20.88 -12.33 -11.61
C THR A 21 21.64 -13.46 -12.27
N LEU A 22 21.22 -14.67 -11.98
CA LEU A 22 21.62 -15.87 -12.68
C LEU A 22 20.41 -16.44 -13.41
N SER A 23 20.54 -16.71 -14.69
CA SER A 23 19.48 -17.37 -15.47
C SER A 23 20.08 -18.41 -16.38
N GLY A 24 19.31 -19.45 -16.60
CA GLY A 24 19.70 -20.55 -17.49
C GLY A 24 18.47 -21.38 -17.86
N GLY A 25 18.66 -22.31 -18.77
CA GLY A 25 17.57 -23.17 -19.17
C GLY A 25 17.92 -24.08 -20.33
N GLY A 26 16.99 -24.95 -20.63
CA GLY A 26 17.00 -25.88 -21.74
C GLY A 26 15.58 -26.06 -22.29
N GLU A 27 15.37 -27.09 -23.09
CA GLU A 27 14.09 -27.31 -23.78
C GLU A 27 12.90 -27.50 -22.83
N LYS A 28 13.14 -28.06 -21.63
CA LYS A 28 12.06 -28.39 -20.68
C LYS A 28 12.00 -27.50 -19.45
N ALA A 29 13.04 -26.73 -19.16
CA ALA A 29 13.05 -25.89 -17.97
C ALA A 29 13.87 -24.63 -18.20
N ALA A 30 13.39 -23.51 -17.68
CA ALA A 30 14.13 -22.25 -17.59
C ALA A 30 14.04 -21.74 -16.14
N PHE A 31 15.13 -21.19 -15.65
CA PHE A 31 15.16 -20.62 -14.31
C PHE A 31 15.81 -19.24 -14.31
N ARG A 32 15.41 -18.44 -13.34
CA ARG A 32 16.04 -17.17 -13.01
C ARG A 32 16.09 -17.03 -11.49
N ILE A 33 17.29 -16.81 -10.98
CA ILE A 33 17.52 -16.51 -9.56
C ILE A 33 18.11 -15.13 -9.48
N SER A 34 17.53 -14.27 -8.67
CA SER A 34 18.00 -12.91 -8.47
C SER A 34 18.16 -12.64 -6.99
N ALA A 35 19.22 -11.96 -6.61
CA ALA A 35 19.45 -11.46 -5.28
C ALA A 35 19.76 -9.97 -5.35
N GLY A 36 19.15 -9.18 -4.48
CA GLY A 36 19.33 -7.74 -4.38
C GLY A 36 19.63 -7.33 -2.95
N TYR A 37 20.50 -6.35 -2.80
CA TYR A 37 20.76 -5.66 -1.54
C TYR A 37 20.66 -4.16 -1.77
N ASP A 38 19.80 -3.50 -1.02
CA ASP A 38 19.66 -2.05 -0.99
C ASP A 38 20.08 -1.56 0.40
N HIS A 39 21.02 -0.61 0.44
CA HIS A 39 21.37 0.15 1.64
C HIS A 39 21.05 1.61 1.40
N GLN A 40 20.26 2.22 2.27
CA GLN A 40 19.84 3.62 2.17
C GLN A 40 19.96 4.31 3.51
N THR A 41 20.66 5.45 3.55
CA THR A 41 20.59 6.39 4.67
C THR A 41 19.62 7.52 4.34
N GLY A 42 18.87 7.97 5.35
CA GLY A 42 17.92 9.08 5.16
C GLY A 42 18.59 10.43 4.98
N THR A 43 17.84 11.41 4.49
CA THR A 43 18.23 12.84 4.49
C THR A 43 18.05 13.49 5.86
N VAL A 44 17.38 12.82 6.78
CA VAL A 44 17.34 13.15 8.19
C VAL A 44 18.32 12.23 8.92
N ILE A 45 18.99 12.76 9.95
CA ILE A 45 19.98 12.00 10.74
C ILE A 45 19.36 10.75 11.39
N ALA A 46 20.19 9.73 11.68
CA ALA A 46 19.82 8.47 12.35
C ALA A 46 18.70 7.68 11.63
N GLN A 47 18.54 7.86 10.32
CA GLN A 47 17.67 7.01 9.51
C GLN A 47 18.50 6.11 8.60
N GLU A 48 18.18 4.82 8.61
CA GLU A 48 18.88 3.80 7.82
C GLU A 48 17.93 2.67 7.43
N LEU A 49 18.09 2.16 6.23
CA LEU A 49 17.31 1.06 5.68
C LEU A 49 18.23 0.07 4.98
N ASP A 50 18.20 -1.16 5.45
CA ASP A 50 18.79 -2.31 4.80
C ASP A 50 17.70 -3.24 4.27
N ARG A 51 17.78 -3.61 2.98
CA ARG A 51 16.82 -4.49 2.35
C ARG A 51 17.51 -5.57 1.54
N PHE A 52 17.18 -6.80 1.85
CA PHE A 52 17.54 -7.97 1.06
C PHE A 52 16.32 -8.49 0.32
N THR A 53 16.48 -8.73 -0.98
CA THR A 53 15.45 -9.32 -1.83
C THR A 53 16.01 -10.53 -2.55
N THR A 54 15.24 -11.62 -2.56
CA THR A 54 15.57 -12.80 -3.35
C THR A 54 14.36 -13.19 -4.17
N ARG A 55 14.58 -13.46 -5.43
CA ARG A 55 13.55 -13.98 -6.33
C ARG A 55 14.06 -15.22 -7.03
N VAL A 56 13.27 -16.28 -6.95
CA VAL A 56 13.47 -17.51 -7.73
C VAL A 56 12.28 -17.67 -8.64
N ALA A 57 12.53 -17.81 -9.93
CA ALA A 57 11.52 -18.11 -10.94
C ALA A 57 11.91 -19.39 -11.67
N LEU A 58 10.98 -20.32 -11.79
CA LEU A 58 11.14 -21.57 -12.51
C LEU A 58 9.98 -21.75 -13.46
N ASP A 59 10.29 -21.90 -14.73
CA ASP A 59 9.37 -22.29 -15.79
C ASP A 59 9.66 -23.74 -16.16
N TYR A 60 8.68 -24.62 -16.06
CA TYR A 60 8.81 -26.02 -16.41
C TYR A 60 7.78 -26.40 -17.45
N PHE A 61 8.24 -26.85 -18.60
CA PHE A 61 7.43 -27.34 -19.73
C PHE A 61 7.23 -28.83 -19.58
N VAL A 62 6.09 -29.20 -19.01
CA VAL A 62 5.69 -30.63 -18.85
C VAL A 62 5.46 -31.28 -20.23
N SER A 63 4.82 -30.51 -21.12
CA SER A 63 4.55 -30.88 -22.52
C SER A 63 4.33 -29.59 -23.33
N ASP A 64 4.11 -29.70 -24.64
CA ASP A 64 3.74 -28.59 -25.51
C ASP A 64 2.44 -27.88 -25.07
N ARG A 65 1.62 -28.59 -24.28
CA ARG A 65 0.33 -28.08 -23.79
C ARG A 65 0.35 -27.57 -22.37
N ILE A 66 1.28 -28.05 -21.54
CA ILE A 66 1.29 -27.79 -20.10
C ILE A 66 2.60 -27.15 -19.69
N LYS A 67 2.50 -25.97 -19.11
CA LYS A 67 3.60 -25.25 -18.50
C LYS A 67 3.27 -24.93 -17.03
N ILE A 68 4.21 -25.19 -16.15
CA ILE A 68 4.14 -24.83 -14.74
C ILE A 68 5.13 -23.69 -14.52
N VAL A 69 4.66 -22.62 -13.87
CA VAL A 69 5.48 -21.48 -13.47
C VAL A 69 5.44 -21.38 -11.96
N THR A 70 6.62 -21.31 -11.36
CA THR A 70 6.77 -21.09 -9.91
C THR A 70 7.62 -19.86 -9.70
N ASN A 71 7.08 -18.91 -8.94
CA ASN A 71 7.80 -17.73 -8.49
C ASN A 71 7.86 -17.75 -6.96
N PHE A 72 9.02 -17.45 -6.41
CA PHE A 72 9.20 -17.27 -4.99
C PHE A 72 9.94 -15.96 -4.75
N ASN A 73 9.28 -15.01 -4.09
CA ASN A 73 9.88 -13.74 -3.70
C ASN A 73 10.01 -13.71 -2.17
N LEU A 74 11.19 -13.37 -1.70
CA LEU A 74 11.49 -13.13 -0.30
C LEU A 74 12.04 -11.70 -0.16
N THR A 75 11.52 -10.96 0.80
CA THR A 75 12.05 -9.66 1.22
C THR A 75 12.29 -9.68 2.71
N TYR A 76 13.50 -9.37 3.11
CA TYR A 76 13.88 -9.01 4.47
C TYR A 76 14.25 -7.54 4.48
N GLN A 77 13.74 -6.78 5.44
CA GLN A 77 14.05 -5.37 5.58
C GLN A 77 14.26 -5.06 7.05
N ASP A 78 15.33 -4.34 7.32
CA ASP A 78 15.62 -3.69 8.60
C ASP A 78 15.62 -2.18 8.37
N ASN A 79 14.82 -1.46 9.15
CA ASN A 79 14.56 -0.04 8.93
C ASN A 79 14.60 0.72 10.26
N GLN A 80 15.72 1.40 10.49
CA GLN A 80 15.87 2.32 11.60
C GLN A 80 15.22 3.66 11.22
N LYS A 81 14.19 4.03 11.97
CA LYS A 81 13.42 5.26 11.79
C LYS A 81 13.68 6.22 12.95
N ASN A 82 13.40 7.49 12.74
CA ASN A 82 13.33 8.40 13.87
C ASN A 82 12.11 8.06 14.75
N TYR A 83 12.24 8.28 16.05
CA TYR A 83 11.15 8.07 17.01
C TYR A 83 9.92 8.95 16.71
N SER A 84 10.16 10.18 16.27
CA SER A 84 9.15 11.15 15.83
C SER A 84 9.65 11.97 14.63
N ASP A 85 8.81 12.85 14.12
CA ASP A 85 9.13 13.77 13.02
C ASP A 85 10.11 14.87 13.51
N LEU A 86 11.41 14.63 13.30
CA LEU A 86 12.48 15.54 13.70
C LEU A 86 12.44 16.87 12.96
N LEU A 87 12.02 16.88 11.68
CA LEU A 87 11.91 18.13 10.92
C LEU A 87 10.82 19.02 11.47
N ASN A 88 9.67 18.46 11.83
CA ASN A 88 8.61 19.24 12.48
C ASN A 88 9.07 19.85 13.82
N ILE A 89 9.83 19.08 14.59
CA ILE A 89 10.42 19.59 15.85
C ILE A 89 11.43 20.71 15.54
N ALA A 90 12.33 20.50 14.59
CA ALA A 90 13.36 21.47 14.19
C ALA A 90 12.78 22.81 13.72
N TYR A 91 11.73 22.80 12.90
CA TYR A 91 11.05 24.03 12.45
C TYR A 91 10.40 24.82 13.58
N ARG A 92 10.03 24.17 14.67
CA ARG A 92 9.35 24.79 15.81
C ARG A 92 10.30 25.16 16.95
N LYS A 93 11.52 24.60 16.96
CA LYS A 93 12.53 24.84 18.00
C LYS A 93 13.16 26.23 17.84
N MET A 94 13.28 26.98 18.93
CA MET A 94 13.88 28.31 18.90
C MET A 94 15.39 28.26 18.66
N PRO A 95 15.97 29.14 17.81
CA PRO A 95 17.38 29.11 17.44
C PRO A 95 18.33 29.54 18.57
N ASN A 96 17.82 30.20 19.61
CA ASN A 96 18.63 30.61 20.77
C ASN A 96 18.99 29.46 21.73
N MET A 97 18.50 28.25 21.45
CA MET A 97 18.83 27.08 22.23
C MET A 97 20.02 26.34 21.62
N SER A 98 20.92 25.85 22.47
CA SER A 98 22.08 25.04 22.07
C SER A 98 21.70 23.56 21.88
N ILE A 99 22.45 22.85 21.02
CA ILE A 99 22.32 21.39 20.87
C ILE A 99 22.87 20.69 22.13
N TYR A 100 23.98 21.16 22.64
CA TYR A 100 24.66 20.59 23.79
C TYR A 100 24.61 21.51 25.00
N GLU A 101 24.71 20.95 26.18
CA GLU A 101 24.96 21.74 27.37
C GLU A 101 26.30 22.45 27.24
N GLN A 102 26.40 23.63 27.83
CA GLN A 102 27.63 24.44 27.82
C GLN A 102 28.18 24.60 29.21
N ASP A 103 29.50 24.52 29.32
CA ASP A 103 30.23 24.79 30.56
C ASP A 103 30.25 26.30 30.89
N ALA A 104 30.84 26.65 32.03
CA ALA A 104 30.94 28.03 32.45
C ALA A 104 31.75 28.94 31.51
N TYR A 105 32.51 28.36 30.60
CA TYR A 105 33.32 29.08 29.59
C TYR A 105 32.63 29.11 28.20
N GLY A 106 31.45 28.50 28.10
CA GLY A 106 30.68 28.44 26.84
C GLY A 106 31.09 27.33 25.89
N ASN A 107 31.91 26.36 26.32
CA ASN A 107 32.24 25.18 25.52
C ASN A 107 31.15 24.11 25.63
N ASN A 108 30.90 23.42 24.55
CA ASN A 108 29.95 22.31 24.54
C ASN A 108 30.44 21.13 25.40
N THR A 109 29.59 20.62 26.23
CA THR A 109 29.77 19.35 26.93
C THR A 109 29.32 18.18 26.06
N PRO A 110 29.60 16.93 26.41
CA PRO A 110 29.07 15.76 25.68
C PRO A 110 27.56 15.54 25.88
N ASN A 111 26.93 16.26 26.80
CA ASN A 111 25.51 16.09 27.11
C ASN A 111 24.64 16.96 26.19
N TYR A 112 23.47 16.45 25.82
CA TYR A 112 22.51 17.26 25.07
C TYR A 112 21.78 18.25 25.99
N TYR A 113 21.54 19.45 25.46
CA TYR A 113 20.78 20.47 26.19
C TYR A 113 19.29 20.13 26.21
N HIS A 114 18.71 20.16 27.41
CA HIS A 114 17.27 20.02 27.64
C HIS A 114 16.74 21.23 28.42
N MET A 115 15.66 21.84 27.94
CA MET A 115 15.01 22.90 28.68
C MET A 115 14.19 22.29 29.82
N LEU A 116 14.61 22.54 31.05
CA LEU A 116 13.88 22.10 32.24
C LEU A 116 12.66 23.00 32.54
N PRO A 117 11.58 22.44 33.14
CA PRO A 117 10.45 23.24 33.58
C PRO A 117 10.91 24.19 34.67
N THR A 118 10.66 25.49 34.48
CA THR A 118 10.86 26.44 35.53
C THR A 118 9.71 26.34 36.54
N ALA A 119 10.03 26.34 37.83
CA ALA A 119 9.05 26.26 38.92
C ALA A 119 8.10 27.50 39.00
N SER A 120 8.38 28.54 38.23
CA SER A 120 7.57 29.77 38.19
C SER A 120 6.51 29.69 37.11
N SER A 121 5.26 29.60 37.51
CA SER A 121 4.06 29.60 36.65
C SER A 121 3.83 30.87 35.82
N THR A 122 4.68 31.88 35.94
CA THR A 122 4.55 33.17 35.27
C THR A 122 5.09 33.21 33.84
N PHE A 123 5.89 32.25 33.43
CA PHE A 123 6.44 32.17 32.06
C PHE A 123 5.82 31.05 31.22
N ARG A 124 4.49 31.09 31.06
CA ARG A 124 3.78 30.19 30.13
C ARG A 124 4.08 30.46 28.65
N GLN A 125 4.77 31.57 28.33
CA GLN A 125 5.09 31.94 26.94
C GLN A 125 6.07 30.94 26.25
N ASN A 126 6.83 30.17 27.00
CA ASN A 126 7.75 29.15 26.45
C ASN A 126 7.30 27.71 26.66
N GLY A 127 6.04 27.47 27.02
CA GLY A 127 5.51 26.14 27.30
C GLY A 127 5.67 25.18 26.13
N ASP A 128 5.55 25.65 24.90
CA ASP A 128 5.78 24.85 23.70
C ASP A 128 7.23 24.44 23.53
N GLN A 129 8.19 25.31 23.86
CA GLN A 129 9.63 25.02 23.72
C GLN A 129 10.11 24.03 24.75
N TYR A 130 9.55 24.06 25.95
CA TYR A 130 9.79 23.08 26.98
C TYR A 130 9.33 21.66 26.58
N SER A 131 8.16 21.56 25.93
CA SER A 131 7.63 20.27 25.45
C SER A 131 8.32 19.77 24.18
N LEU A 132 9.03 20.63 23.44
CA LEU A 132 9.81 20.26 22.25
C LEU A 132 11.18 19.74 22.68
N VAL A 133 11.34 18.43 22.64
CA VAL A 133 12.61 17.76 22.94
C VAL A 133 13.69 18.21 21.95
N ASN A 134 14.96 18.14 22.36
CA ASN A 134 16.09 18.36 21.47
C ASN A 134 16.06 17.33 20.33
N PRO A 135 15.87 17.73 19.06
CA PRO A 135 15.70 16.78 17.98
C PRO A 135 16.96 15.98 17.66
N VAL A 136 18.16 16.49 17.94
CA VAL A 136 19.43 15.77 17.76
C VAL A 136 19.55 14.68 18.84
N ALA A 137 19.26 15.02 20.10
CA ALA A 137 19.21 14.05 21.19
C ALA A 137 18.18 12.94 20.90
N LEU A 138 16.99 13.33 20.46
CA LEU A 138 15.94 12.38 20.12
C LEU A 138 16.36 11.44 18.98
N ALA A 139 17.14 11.91 18.01
CA ALA A 139 17.62 11.10 16.90
C ALA A 139 18.59 9.98 17.34
N TYR A 140 19.44 10.24 18.33
CA TYR A 140 20.51 9.32 18.70
C TYR A 140 20.25 8.52 19.97
N GLU A 141 19.38 9.03 20.86
CA GLU A 141 19.11 8.37 22.13
C GLU A 141 17.82 7.53 22.11
N ALA A 142 16.83 7.93 21.32
CA ALA A 142 15.60 7.15 21.13
C ALA A 142 15.72 6.20 19.94
N THR A 143 15.07 5.04 20.03
CA THR A 143 15.06 4.05 18.96
C THR A 143 13.67 3.82 18.40
N ASN A 144 13.60 3.50 17.09
CA ASN A 144 12.39 3.07 16.38
C ASN A 144 12.83 2.14 15.26
N GLU A 145 12.91 0.87 15.55
CA GLU A 145 13.39 -0.17 14.64
C GLU A 145 12.22 -0.98 14.10
N GLU A 146 12.19 -1.16 12.79
CA GLU A 146 11.16 -1.96 12.13
C GLU A 146 11.81 -3.07 11.30
N THR A 147 11.49 -4.32 11.64
CA THR A 147 11.89 -5.49 10.85
C THR A 147 10.70 -6.03 10.08
N LEU A 148 10.88 -6.24 8.77
CA LEU A 148 9.85 -6.77 7.87
C LEU A 148 10.33 -8.06 7.19
N TYR A 149 9.53 -9.11 7.30
CA TYR A 149 9.65 -10.34 6.53
C TYR A 149 8.45 -10.47 5.62
N ARG A 150 8.68 -10.55 4.29
CA ARG A 150 7.63 -10.79 3.32
C ARG A 150 8.00 -11.97 2.42
N MET A 151 7.09 -12.93 2.33
CA MET A 151 7.22 -14.09 1.47
C MET A 151 6.02 -14.16 0.53
N GLN A 152 6.29 -14.36 -0.77
CA GLN A 152 5.28 -14.39 -1.81
C GLN A 152 5.53 -15.56 -2.77
N PRO A 153 5.28 -16.82 -2.34
CA PRO A 153 5.27 -17.95 -3.26
C PRO A 153 4.04 -17.88 -4.18
N GLU A 154 4.28 -18.09 -5.46
CA GLU A 154 3.27 -18.12 -6.52
C GLU A 154 3.45 -19.35 -7.38
N PHE A 155 2.36 -20.07 -7.61
CA PHE A 155 2.31 -21.26 -8.47
C PHE A 155 1.30 -20.99 -9.57
N GLN A 156 1.69 -21.24 -10.83
CA GLN A 156 0.83 -21.07 -11.99
C GLN A 156 0.85 -22.34 -12.83
N LEU A 157 -0.31 -22.71 -13.35
CA LEU A 157 -0.51 -23.76 -14.34
C LEU A 157 -1.08 -23.13 -15.60
N HIS A 158 -0.36 -23.22 -16.70
CA HIS A 158 -0.85 -22.86 -18.02
C HIS A 158 -1.16 -24.16 -18.78
N TYR A 159 -2.38 -24.29 -19.26
CA TYR A 159 -2.83 -25.47 -19.99
C TYR A 159 -3.57 -25.09 -21.28
N ASN A 160 -3.01 -25.41 -22.42
CA ASN A 160 -3.65 -25.29 -23.71
C ASN A 160 -4.60 -26.47 -23.92
N LEU A 161 -5.87 -26.29 -23.53
CA LEU A 161 -6.92 -27.31 -23.62
C LEU A 161 -7.19 -27.69 -25.08
N LEU A 162 -7.30 -26.66 -25.94
CA LEU A 162 -7.52 -26.81 -27.39
C LEU A 162 -6.55 -25.92 -28.15
N GLY A 163 -6.10 -26.38 -29.32
CA GLY A 163 -5.20 -25.64 -30.20
C GLY A 163 -3.85 -25.32 -29.58
N LEU A 164 -2.79 -25.33 -30.37
CA LEU A 164 -1.45 -24.93 -29.95
C LEU A 164 -0.97 -23.70 -30.73
N ASP A 165 -1.58 -23.44 -31.87
CA ASP A 165 -1.23 -22.41 -32.81
C ASP A 165 -2.48 -21.64 -33.30
N ASP A 166 -2.26 -20.54 -33.98
CA ASP A 166 -3.31 -19.63 -34.46
C ASP A 166 -4.12 -20.20 -35.66
N SER A 167 -3.68 -21.34 -36.22
CA SER A 167 -4.40 -22.02 -37.31
C SER A 167 -5.65 -22.77 -36.84
N LYS A 168 -5.85 -22.89 -35.53
CA LYS A 168 -6.95 -23.63 -34.89
C LYS A 168 -7.59 -22.82 -33.77
N MET A 169 -8.82 -23.18 -33.46
CA MET A 169 -9.49 -22.68 -32.28
C MET A 169 -8.65 -22.99 -31.04
N GLN A 170 -8.44 -21.99 -30.20
CA GLN A 170 -7.69 -22.12 -28.96
C GLN A 170 -8.58 -21.96 -27.73
N LEU A 171 -8.38 -22.82 -26.75
CA LEU A 171 -8.93 -22.69 -25.41
C LEU A 171 -7.78 -22.90 -24.43
N LYS A 172 -7.47 -21.82 -23.67
CA LYS A 172 -6.36 -21.79 -22.72
C LYS A 172 -6.91 -21.66 -21.31
N TYR A 173 -6.41 -22.46 -20.41
CA TYR A 173 -6.66 -22.34 -18.98
C TYR A 173 -5.40 -21.88 -18.26
N GLU A 174 -5.56 -20.93 -17.35
CA GLU A 174 -4.52 -20.48 -16.43
C GLU A 174 -5.06 -20.56 -15.00
N GLY A 175 -4.43 -21.37 -14.18
CA GLY A 175 -4.69 -21.45 -12.75
C GLY A 175 -3.51 -20.86 -11.98
N LYS A 176 -3.78 -19.99 -11.01
CA LYS A 176 -2.75 -19.35 -10.19
C LYS A 176 -3.12 -19.37 -8.72
N VAL A 177 -2.16 -19.68 -7.86
CA VAL A 177 -2.25 -19.53 -6.42
C VAL A 177 -1.07 -18.68 -5.95
N LEU A 178 -1.37 -17.56 -5.28
CA LEU A 178 -0.40 -16.67 -4.69
C LEU A 178 -0.62 -16.60 -3.18
N PHE A 179 0.42 -16.85 -2.40
CA PHE A 179 0.45 -16.59 -0.98
C PHE A 179 1.19 -15.28 -0.74
N ASN A 180 0.60 -14.39 0.03
CA ASN A 180 1.26 -13.19 0.52
C ASN A 180 1.32 -13.26 2.04
N ILE A 181 2.52 -13.44 2.59
CA ILE A 181 2.76 -13.59 4.03
C ILE A 181 3.67 -12.44 4.44
N GLU A 182 3.20 -11.62 5.38
CA GLU A 182 3.94 -10.48 5.91
C GLU A 182 3.98 -10.54 7.43
N ASN A 183 5.18 -10.46 7.98
CA ASN A 183 5.41 -10.28 9.42
C ASN A 183 6.24 -9.01 9.60
N ARG A 184 5.70 -8.08 10.38
CA ARG A 184 6.34 -6.81 10.71
C ARG A 184 6.44 -6.69 12.22
N TYR A 185 7.62 -6.35 12.69
CA TYR A 185 7.91 -6.09 14.09
C TYR A 185 8.44 -4.67 14.19
N THR A 186 7.95 -3.91 15.17
CA THR A 186 8.41 -2.55 15.42
C THR A 186 8.70 -2.41 16.91
N ASP A 187 9.94 -2.09 17.24
CA ASP A 187 10.38 -1.86 18.61
C ASP A 187 10.79 -0.40 18.76
N LYS A 188 10.23 0.27 19.78
CA LYS A 188 10.49 1.68 20.07
C LYS A 188 10.91 1.83 21.52
N PHE A 189 11.92 2.65 21.73
CA PHE A 189 12.36 3.01 23.07
C PHE A 189 12.58 4.52 23.19
N TYR A 190 12.08 5.08 24.29
CA TYR A 190 12.25 6.48 24.65
C TYR A 190 12.95 6.55 26.01
N PRO A 191 14.22 6.95 26.10
CA PRO A 191 15.00 6.93 27.32
C PRO A 191 14.63 8.05 28.30
N SER A 192 14.97 7.85 29.57
CA SER A 192 14.75 8.83 30.63
C SER A 192 15.53 10.13 30.41
N SER A 193 16.67 10.10 29.73
CA SER A 193 17.48 11.28 29.39
C SER A 193 16.72 12.34 28.59
N LEU A 194 15.72 11.94 27.82
CA LEU A 194 14.89 12.84 27.02
C LEU A 194 13.66 13.37 27.79
N VAL A 195 13.43 12.90 29.02
CA VAL A 195 12.27 13.30 29.83
C VAL A 195 12.61 14.51 30.67
N THR A 196 11.89 15.62 30.45
CA THR A 196 12.09 16.88 31.17
C THR A 196 11.12 17.05 32.35
N ALA A 197 10.02 16.29 32.39
CA ALA A 197 8.96 16.42 33.39
C ALA A 197 9.16 15.59 34.68
N GLY A 198 10.28 14.89 34.78
CA GLY A 198 10.61 14.05 35.92
C GLY A 198 10.22 12.57 35.71
N TRP A 199 10.64 11.72 36.64
CA TRP A 199 10.56 10.26 36.49
C TRP A 199 9.14 9.68 36.57
N THR A 200 8.15 10.49 36.92
CA THR A 200 6.72 10.11 36.89
C THR A 200 6.09 10.26 35.51
N ASP A 201 6.83 10.83 34.55
CA ASP A 201 6.34 10.96 33.18
C ASP A 201 6.12 9.59 32.52
N LYS A 202 5.01 9.43 31.84
CA LYS A 202 4.66 8.20 31.10
C LYS A 202 5.56 7.91 29.90
N ASN A 203 6.52 8.79 29.60
CA ASN A 203 7.55 8.55 28.56
C ASN A 203 8.90 8.14 29.17
N ASN A 204 9.03 8.14 30.52
CA ASN A 204 10.28 7.81 31.18
C ASN A 204 10.65 6.33 30.96
N ASN A 205 11.80 6.04 30.33
CA ASN A 205 12.23 4.72 29.92
C ASN A 205 11.05 3.90 29.34
N LYS A 206 10.41 4.46 28.31
CA LYS A 206 9.24 3.87 27.68
C LYS A 206 9.65 2.93 26.55
N ALA A 207 9.26 1.67 26.66
CA ALA A 207 9.42 0.68 25.62
C ALA A 207 8.08 0.30 25.01
N THR A 208 8.03 0.19 23.69
CA THR A 208 6.84 -0.26 22.94
C THR A 208 7.27 -1.32 21.94
N SER A 209 6.57 -2.47 21.93
CA SER A 209 6.76 -3.51 20.94
C SER A 209 5.45 -3.78 20.22
N GLU A 210 5.50 -3.72 18.90
CA GLU A 210 4.37 -3.96 18.02
C GLU A 210 4.67 -5.13 17.09
N ALA A 211 3.75 -6.06 16.95
CA ALA A 211 3.83 -7.16 15.99
C ALA A 211 2.60 -7.15 15.08
N HIS A 212 2.83 -7.11 13.79
CA HIS A 212 1.79 -7.26 12.78
C HIS A 212 2.07 -8.51 11.93
N LYS A 213 1.07 -9.38 11.82
CA LYS A 213 1.11 -10.57 10.98
C LYS A 213 -0.05 -10.51 10.01
N GLY A 214 0.25 -10.57 8.72
CA GLY A 214 -0.73 -10.58 7.64
C GLY A 214 -0.54 -11.78 6.74
N ARG A 215 -1.64 -12.40 6.34
CA ARG A 215 -1.65 -13.45 5.33
C ARG A 215 -2.79 -13.21 4.37
N ALA A 216 -2.51 -13.32 3.07
CA ALA A 216 -3.54 -13.38 2.05
C ALA A 216 -3.24 -14.49 1.05
N ILE A 217 -4.24 -15.29 0.73
CA ILE A 217 -4.18 -16.32 -0.31
C ILE A 217 -5.07 -15.86 -1.46
N THR A 218 -4.48 -15.74 -2.64
CA THR A 218 -5.20 -15.38 -3.86
C THR A 218 -5.19 -16.56 -4.80
N THR A 219 -6.37 -17.06 -5.16
CA THR A 219 -6.53 -18.03 -6.23
C THR A 219 -7.16 -17.36 -7.43
N THR A 220 -6.63 -17.63 -8.62
CA THR A 220 -7.16 -17.07 -9.88
C THR A 220 -7.29 -18.19 -10.89
N HIS A 221 -8.43 -18.28 -11.52
CA HIS A 221 -8.73 -19.21 -12.60
C HIS A 221 -9.19 -18.41 -13.81
N ARG A 222 -8.51 -18.59 -14.94
CA ARG A 222 -8.80 -17.87 -16.18
C ARG A 222 -8.97 -18.86 -17.31
N LEU A 223 -10.03 -18.68 -18.08
CA LEU A 223 -10.26 -19.33 -19.36
C LEU A 223 -10.22 -18.29 -20.45
N THR A 224 -9.41 -18.51 -21.48
CA THR A 224 -9.32 -17.66 -22.65
C THR A 224 -9.70 -18.47 -23.89
N PHE A 225 -10.68 -18.00 -24.61
CA PHE A 225 -11.19 -18.62 -25.84
C PHE A 225 -10.88 -17.73 -27.03
N ILE A 226 -10.23 -18.29 -28.06
CA ILE A 226 -9.88 -17.62 -29.32
C ILE A 226 -10.38 -18.56 -30.45
N PRO A 227 -11.52 -18.26 -31.08
CA PRO A 227 -11.97 -19.03 -32.23
C PRO A 227 -11.07 -18.76 -33.42
N HIS A 228 -10.96 -19.75 -34.30
CA HIS A 228 -10.31 -19.58 -35.58
C HIS A 228 -11.38 -19.24 -36.63
N PHE A 229 -11.25 -18.09 -37.29
CA PHE A 229 -12.11 -17.71 -38.41
C PHE A 229 -11.38 -18.00 -39.72
N MET A 230 -12.08 -18.59 -40.68
CA MET A 230 -11.52 -18.81 -42.03
C MET A 230 -11.27 -17.45 -42.76
N ASN A 231 -12.01 -16.40 -42.40
CA ASN A 231 -11.79 -15.05 -42.89
C ASN A 231 -10.97 -14.25 -41.88
N ALA A 232 -9.78 -13.83 -42.28
CA ALA A 232 -8.86 -13.01 -41.47
C ALA A 232 -9.42 -11.60 -41.13
N ASP A 233 -10.52 -11.20 -41.72
CA ASP A 233 -11.19 -9.93 -41.42
C ASP A 233 -11.76 -9.90 -40.00
N HIS A 234 -11.97 -11.07 -39.35
CA HIS A 234 -12.58 -11.20 -38.06
C HIS A 234 -11.54 -11.67 -37.03
N SER A 235 -11.48 -10.99 -35.92
CA SER A 235 -10.73 -11.42 -34.74
C SER A 235 -11.63 -11.36 -33.52
N PHE A 236 -11.64 -12.40 -32.72
CA PHE A 236 -12.42 -12.48 -31.49
C PHE A 236 -11.62 -13.16 -30.40
N MET A 237 -11.73 -12.65 -29.19
CA MET A 237 -11.20 -13.27 -27.97
C MET A 237 -12.22 -13.06 -26.85
N ALA A 238 -12.52 -14.11 -26.12
CA ALA A 238 -13.31 -14.02 -24.89
C ALA A 238 -12.50 -14.57 -23.72
N MET A 239 -12.68 -13.97 -22.56
CA MET A 239 -12.03 -14.36 -21.32
C MET A 239 -13.06 -14.43 -20.20
N ALA A 240 -13.03 -15.52 -19.42
CA ALA A 240 -13.73 -15.63 -18.15
C ALA A 240 -12.70 -15.84 -17.03
N GLN A 241 -12.79 -15.06 -15.96
CA GLN A 241 -11.89 -15.15 -14.82
C GLN A 241 -12.69 -15.22 -13.52
N PHE A 242 -12.28 -16.12 -12.66
CA PHE A 242 -12.70 -16.20 -11.26
C PHE A 242 -11.48 -15.97 -10.37
N GLN A 243 -11.60 -15.09 -9.38
CA GLN A 243 -10.56 -14.84 -8.39
C GLN A 243 -11.17 -14.83 -6.99
N LEU A 244 -10.54 -15.55 -6.09
CA LEU A 244 -10.84 -15.54 -4.66
C LEU A 244 -9.64 -15.02 -3.90
N ILE A 245 -9.87 -14.10 -2.97
CA ILE A 245 -8.86 -13.64 -2.02
C ILE A 245 -9.38 -13.89 -0.62
N ASP A 246 -8.60 -14.61 0.18
CA ASP A 246 -8.86 -14.88 1.60
C ASP A 246 -7.71 -14.29 2.41
N GLY A 247 -8.01 -13.31 3.25
CA GLY A 247 -7.02 -12.58 4.01
C GLY A 247 -7.32 -12.55 5.49
N ASP A 248 -6.28 -12.64 6.30
CA ASP A 248 -6.33 -12.43 7.74
C ASP A 248 -5.14 -11.60 8.21
N SER A 249 -5.37 -10.85 9.27
CA SER A 249 -4.34 -10.06 9.94
C SER A 249 -4.50 -10.14 11.45
N LYS A 250 -3.35 -10.06 12.14
CA LYS A 250 -3.29 -9.95 13.59
C LYS A 250 -2.29 -8.87 13.95
N GLN A 251 -2.67 -8.03 14.88
CA GLN A 251 -1.82 -6.98 15.42
C GLN A 251 -1.79 -7.09 16.94
N GLN A 252 -0.61 -6.88 17.51
CA GLN A 252 -0.41 -6.77 18.94
C GLN A 252 0.50 -5.58 19.20
N SER A 253 0.19 -4.80 20.25
CA SER A 253 1.02 -3.69 20.70
C SER A 253 1.05 -3.70 22.22
N ASN A 254 2.25 -3.70 22.78
CA ASN A 254 2.50 -3.64 24.22
C ASN A 254 3.40 -2.43 24.49
N SER A 255 3.04 -1.62 25.45
CA SER A 255 3.81 -0.44 25.85
C SER A 255 3.89 -0.35 27.36
N VAL A 256 5.10 -0.16 27.86
CA VAL A 256 5.40 0.04 29.28
C VAL A 256 6.27 1.28 29.44
N TYR A 257 6.26 1.90 30.61
CA TYR A 257 7.11 3.04 30.98
C TYR A 257 7.68 2.83 32.38
N ASN A 258 8.61 3.67 32.78
CA ASN A 258 9.36 3.54 34.06
C ASN A 258 10.08 2.20 34.17
N LEU A 259 10.69 1.73 33.08
CA LEU A 259 11.62 0.61 33.19
C LEU A 259 12.81 0.99 34.06
N PRO A 260 13.34 0.04 34.85
CA PRO A 260 14.35 0.33 35.87
C PRO A 260 15.65 0.92 35.33
N THR A 261 15.95 0.65 34.07
CA THR A 261 17.19 1.09 33.40
C THR A 261 16.96 1.28 31.89
N GLY A 262 17.70 2.21 31.28
CA GLY A 262 17.72 2.40 29.83
C GLY A 262 18.32 1.24 29.04
N SER A 263 18.93 0.26 29.70
CA SER A 263 19.43 -0.96 29.04
C SER A 263 18.32 -1.96 28.71
N ILE A 264 17.16 -1.86 29.36
CA ILE A 264 15.98 -2.68 29.07
C ILE A 264 15.10 -1.92 28.10
N GLN A 265 15.20 -2.24 26.82
CA GLN A 265 14.48 -1.54 25.74
C GLN A 265 13.25 -2.29 25.21
N SER A 266 12.90 -3.41 25.86
CA SER A 266 11.70 -4.19 25.52
C SER A 266 10.67 -4.11 26.66
N PRO A 267 9.36 -4.17 26.35
CA PRO A 267 8.31 -4.22 27.37
C PRO A 267 8.48 -5.45 28.29
N THR A 268 8.67 -5.21 29.58
CA THR A 268 8.76 -6.26 30.61
C THR A 268 7.79 -5.99 31.76
N ALA A 269 7.60 -6.96 32.63
CA ALA A 269 6.73 -6.84 33.81
C ALA A 269 7.27 -5.86 34.88
N ASP A 270 8.53 -5.45 34.76
CA ASP A 270 9.18 -4.53 35.72
C ASP A 270 8.75 -3.06 35.48
N GLY A 271 8.19 -2.75 34.32
CA GLY A 271 7.64 -1.45 33.98
C GLY A 271 6.15 -1.32 34.30
N LEU A 272 5.67 -0.08 34.30
CA LEU A 272 4.25 0.22 34.42
C LEU A 272 3.58 0.15 33.02
N ILE A 273 2.44 -0.52 32.94
CA ILE A 273 1.72 -0.67 31.67
C ILE A 273 1.22 0.72 31.21
N SER A 274 1.66 1.16 30.04
CA SER A 274 1.17 2.35 29.35
C SER A 274 0.02 2.03 28.40
N GLY A 275 0.06 0.86 27.77
CA GLY A 275 -0.97 0.40 26.88
C GLY A 275 -0.74 -1.04 26.44
N MET A 276 -1.85 -1.74 26.21
CA MET A 276 -1.88 -3.07 25.63
C MET A 276 -3.05 -3.12 24.66
N SER A 277 -2.79 -3.51 23.43
CA SER A 277 -3.85 -3.66 22.43
C SER A 277 -3.62 -4.87 21.55
N THR A 278 -4.71 -5.48 21.13
CA THR A 278 -4.71 -6.55 20.13
C THR A 278 -5.78 -6.26 19.09
N GLY A 279 -5.50 -6.61 17.87
CA GLY A 279 -6.44 -6.51 16.77
C GLY A 279 -6.39 -7.76 15.90
N ALA A 280 -7.52 -8.17 15.36
CA ALA A 280 -7.61 -9.22 14.37
C ALA A 280 -8.61 -8.81 13.30
N GLY A 281 -8.26 -9.04 12.05
CA GLY A 281 -9.11 -8.81 10.91
C GLY A 281 -9.16 -10.04 10.03
N GLN A 282 -10.33 -10.32 9.46
CA GLN A 282 -10.52 -11.34 8.44
C GLN A 282 -11.42 -10.79 7.34
N TRP A 283 -11.05 -11.02 6.13
CA TRP A 283 -11.84 -10.59 4.97
C TRP A 283 -11.71 -11.58 3.83
N ARG A 284 -12.75 -11.65 3.04
CA ARG A 284 -12.79 -12.47 1.83
C ARG A 284 -13.41 -11.67 0.70
N SER A 285 -12.80 -11.75 -0.49
CA SER A 285 -13.33 -11.12 -1.69
C SER A 285 -13.35 -12.10 -2.85
N ILE A 286 -14.40 -12.04 -3.64
CA ILE A 286 -14.59 -12.84 -4.85
C ILE A 286 -14.76 -11.87 -6.01
N TYR A 287 -14.09 -12.16 -7.11
CA TYR A 287 -14.17 -11.38 -8.34
C TYR A 287 -14.45 -12.31 -9.51
N MET A 288 -15.51 -12.02 -10.24
CA MET A 288 -15.86 -12.74 -11.46
C MET A 288 -15.82 -11.72 -12.60
N THR A 289 -14.98 -11.98 -13.59
CA THR A 289 -14.82 -11.09 -14.74
C THR A 289 -15.10 -11.88 -16.02
N PHE A 290 -15.91 -11.29 -16.86
CA PHE A 290 -16.06 -11.72 -18.24
C PHE A 290 -15.66 -10.57 -19.15
N SER A 291 -14.86 -10.83 -20.18
CA SER A 291 -14.52 -9.86 -21.21
C SER A 291 -14.54 -10.48 -22.60
N ALA A 292 -14.87 -9.67 -23.59
CA ALA A 292 -14.86 -10.04 -24.98
C ALA A 292 -14.27 -8.90 -25.81
N HIS A 293 -13.37 -9.27 -26.70
CA HIS A 293 -12.75 -8.38 -27.68
C HIS A 293 -13.15 -8.84 -29.08
N TYR A 294 -13.61 -7.92 -29.91
CA TYR A 294 -13.93 -8.23 -31.30
C TYR A 294 -13.35 -7.13 -32.20
N ALA A 295 -12.67 -7.56 -33.25
CA ALA A 295 -12.18 -6.65 -34.29
C ALA A 295 -12.63 -7.13 -35.66
N PHE A 296 -13.18 -6.21 -36.45
CA PHE A 296 -13.53 -6.43 -37.84
C PHE A 296 -12.64 -5.58 -38.75
N LYS A 297 -11.85 -6.25 -39.59
CA LYS A 297 -10.86 -5.64 -40.51
C LYS A 297 -9.86 -4.74 -39.80
N SER A 298 -9.62 -4.92 -38.51
CA SER A 298 -8.86 -4.01 -37.66
C SER A 298 -9.36 -2.56 -37.68
N ARG A 299 -10.51 -2.32 -38.29
CA ARG A 299 -11.14 -1.01 -38.47
C ARG A 299 -12.13 -0.70 -37.39
N TYR A 300 -12.96 -1.67 -37.04
CA TYR A 300 -13.94 -1.58 -35.97
C TYR A 300 -13.53 -2.54 -34.86
N ILE A 301 -13.26 -1.98 -33.70
CA ILE A 301 -12.81 -2.74 -32.55
C ILE A 301 -13.77 -2.46 -31.40
N ALA A 302 -14.31 -3.48 -30.80
CA ALA A 302 -15.21 -3.39 -29.66
C ALA A 302 -14.69 -4.25 -28.52
N ASP A 303 -14.63 -3.66 -27.32
CA ASP A 303 -14.33 -4.35 -26.09
C ASP A 303 -15.51 -4.24 -25.13
N PHE A 304 -15.92 -5.35 -24.61
CA PHE A 304 -16.93 -5.45 -23.59
C PHE A 304 -16.33 -6.14 -22.36
N SER A 305 -16.62 -5.64 -21.18
CA SER A 305 -16.32 -6.36 -19.94
C SER A 305 -17.42 -6.16 -18.90
N VAL A 306 -17.64 -7.18 -18.10
CA VAL A 306 -18.45 -7.10 -16.90
C VAL A 306 -17.70 -7.77 -15.75
N ARG A 307 -17.65 -7.08 -14.63
CA ARG A 307 -17.05 -7.59 -13.41
C ARG A 307 -18.10 -7.58 -12.31
N ARG A 308 -18.24 -8.71 -11.63
CA ARG A 308 -19.06 -8.85 -10.45
C ARG A 308 -18.19 -9.14 -9.25
N ASP A 309 -18.18 -8.22 -8.29
CA ASP A 309 -17.35 -8.25 -7.10
C ASP A 309 -18.19 -8.51 -5.86
N GLY A 310 -17.69 -9.37 -5.00
CA GLY A 310 -18.28 -9.65 -3.69
C GLY A 310 -17.22 -9.53 -2.59
N THR A 311 -17.59 -8.94 -1.44
CA THR A 311 -16.68 -8.83 -0.30
C THR A 311 -17.40 -8.93 1.02
N THR A 312 -16.76 -9.54 2.01
CA THR A 312 -17.26 -9.62 3.39
C THR A 312 -17.17 -8.31 4.15
N LYS A 313 -16.58 -7.26 3.57
CA LYS A 313 -16.51 -5.92 4.18
C LYS A 313 -17.85 -5.20 4.22
N PHE A 314 -18.83 -5.65 3.44
CA PHE A 314 -20.20 -5.17 3.45
C PHE A 314 -21.15 -6.14 4.15
N GLY A 315 -22.28 -5.63 4.62
CA GLY A 315 -23.36 -6.44 5.16
C GLY A 315 -24.02 -7.35 4.11
N ASP A 316 -24.76 -8.36 4.54
CA ASP A 316 -25.24 -9.46 3.70
C ASP A 316 -25.97 -9.02 2.42
N ASN A 317 -26.78 -7.97 2.50
CA ASN A 317 -27.60 -7.51 1.38
C ASN A 317 -26.84 -6.59 0.39
N LYS A 318 -25.60 -6.20 0.67
CA LYS A 318 -24.84 -5.22 -0.11
C LYS A 318 -23.43 -5.71 -0.51
N ARG A 319 -23.15 -7.00 -0.30
CA ARG A 319 -21.84 -7.61 -0.59
C ARG A 319 -21.45 -7.55 -2.05
N TRP A 320 -22.41 -7.56 -2.96
CA TRP A 320 -22.16 -7.70 -4.39
C TRP A 320 -22.34 -6.38 -5.13
N GLY A 321 -21.35 -6.07 -5.97
CA GLY A 321 -21.39 -4.99 -6.97
C GLY A 321 -21.21 -5.56 -8.37
N THR A 322 -21.79 -4.91 -9.38
CA THR A 322 -21.64 -5.30 -10.80
C THR A 322 -21.20 -4.08 -11.59
N PHE A 323 -20.09 -4.23 -12.30
CA PHE A 323 -19.36 -3.14 -12.94
C PHE A 323 -19.13 -3.46 -14.42
N PRO A 324 -20.03 -3.03 -15.31
CA PRO A 324 -19.86 -3.17 -16.74
C PRO A 324 -18.95 -2.07 -17.31
N ALA A 325 -18.27 -2.40 -18.42
CA ALA A 325 -17.56 -1.43 -19.24
C ALA A 325 -17.65 -1.82 -20.72
N LEU A 326 -17.70 -0.81 -21.58
CA LEU A 326 -17.77 -0.94 -23.03
C LEU A 326 -16.84 0.10 -23.64
N SER A 327 -16.01 -0.31 -24.59
CA SER A 327 -15.24 0.59 -25.42
C SER A 327 -15.36 0.21 -26.90
N PHE A 328 -15.27 1.21 -27.73
CA PHE A 328 -15.28 1.04 -29.17
C PHE A 328 -14.16 1.89 -29.78
N ARG A 329 -13.51 1.36 -30.80
CA ARG A 329 -12.53 2.10 -31.57
C ARG A 329 -12.90 1.97 -33.07
N TRP A 330 -13.00 3.10 -33.74
CA TRP A 330 -13.18 3.19 -35.17
C TRP A 330 -11.94 3.84 -35.80
N ASN A 331 -11.21 3.06 -36.57
CA ASN A 331 -10.10 3.55 -37.37
C ASN A 331 -10.63 4.14 -38.66
N VAL A 332 -10.98 5.42 -38.65
CA VAL A 332 -11.63 6.13 -39.73
C VAL A 332 -10.73 6.21 -40.98
N VAL A 333 -9.43 6.32 -40.78
CA VAL A 333 -8.44 6.40 -41.89
C VAL A 333 -8.46 5.15 -42.75
N ASP A 334 -8.88 3.99 -42.24
CA ASP A 334 -8.91 2.72 -42.95
C ASP A 334 -10.20 2.54 -43.77
N GLU A 335 -11.08 3.54 -43.78
CA GLU A 335 -12.31 3.53 -44.56
C GLU A 335 -12.03 3.66 -46.06
N PRO A 336 -12.76 2.94 -46.92
CA PRO A 336 -12.57 3.01 -48.37
C PRO A 336 -12.66 4.42 -48.96
N TRP A 337 -13.50 5.27 -48.37
CA TRP A 337 -13.69 6.66 -48.81
C TRP A 337 -12.57 7.59 -48.33
N MET A 338 -11.72 7.17 -47.38
CA MET A 338 -10.59 7.94 -46.91
C MET A 338 -9.28 7.71 -47.69
N LYS A 339 -9.25 6.79 -48.66
CA LYS A 339 -8.04 6.47 -49.45
C LYS A 339 -7.31 7.70 -50.01
N GLY A 340 -8.05 8.73 -50.43
CA GLY A 340 -7.46 9.97 -50.93
C GLY A 340 -6.71 10.79 -49.88
N ALA A 341 -7.16 10.72 -48.63
CA ALA A 341 -6.57 11.42 -47.51
C ALA A 341 -5.37 10.69 -46.92
N GLN A 342 -5.23 9.38 -47.15
CA GLN A 342 -4.10 8.56 -46.60
C GLN A 342 -2.72 9.04 -47.07
N LYS A 343 -2.63 9.88 -48.08
CA LYS A 343 -1.38 10.49 -48.53
C LYS A 343 -0.76 11.44 -47.48
N TRP A 344 -1.57 12.04 -46.66
CA TRP A 344 -1.15 13.00 -45.64
C TRP A 344 -1.70 12.67 -44.23
N LEU A 345 -2.77 11.90 -44.16
CA LEU A 345 -3.44 11.47 -42.92
C LEU A 345 -3.07 10.00 -42.65
N SER A 346 -2.16 9.78 -41.76
CA SER A 346 -1.61 8.43 -41.42
C SER A 346 -2.46 7.70 -40.40
N MET A 347 -3.13 8.45 -39.53
CA MET A 347 -3.97 7.89 -38.47
C MET A 347 -5.13 8.85 -38.18
N LEU A 348 -6.32 8.32 -38.14
CA LEU A 348 -7.50 8.98 -37.59
C LEU A 348 -8.37 7.91 -36.94
N SER A 349 -8.53 7.99 -35.63
CA SER A 349 -9.43 7.09 -34.92
C SER A 349 -10.30 7.82 -33.90
N VAL A 350 -11.48 7.26 -33.66
CA VAL A 350 -12.43 7.72 -32.63
C VAL A 350 -12.66 6.60 -31.65
N ARG A 351 -12.55 6.94 -30.35
CA ARG A 351 -12.58 5.95 -29.26
C ARG A 351 -13.59 6.34 -28.16
N PRO A 352 -14.90 6.12 -28.37
CA PRO A 352 -15.85 6.26 -27.28
C PRO A 352 -15.69 5.12 -26.29
N GLY A 353 -15.84 5.43 -25.00
CA GLY A 353 -15.77 4.46 -23.91
C GLY A 353 -16.69 4.85 -22.77
N TRP A 354 -17.23 3.87 -22.12
CA TRP A 354 -18.03 3.99 -20.91
C TRP A 354 -17.69 2.84 -19.97
N GLY A 355 -17.64 3.15 -18.69
CA GLY A 355 -17.41 2.12 -17.70
C GLY A 355 -17.78 2.56 -16.29
N ARG A 356 -18.07 1.56 -15.48
CA ARG A 356 -18.35 1.72 -14.07
C ARG A 356 -17.38 0.87 -13.27
N VAL A 357 -16.83 1.44 -12.18
CA VAL A 357 -15.97 0.73 -11.22
C VAL A 357 -16.48 0.93 -9.82
N GLY A 358 -16.21 -0.03 -8.95
CA GLY A 358 -16.60 0.02 -7.54
C GLY A 358 -15.40 0.12 -6.61
N SER A 359 -15.58 0.86 -5.51
CA SER A 359 -14.64 0.90 -4.39
C SER A 359 -15.27 0.32 -3.14
N GLN A 360 -14.45 -0.38 -2.34
CA GLN A 360 -14.84 -0.95 -1.05
C GLN A 360 -14.17 -0.17 0.10
N PRO A 361 -14.73 -0.21 1.34
CA PRO A 361 -14.12 0.46 2.47
C PRO A 361 -12.77 -0.18 2.83
N GLY A 362 -11.85 0.64 3.35
CA GLY A 362 -10.55 0.16 3.83
C GLY A 362 -10.67 -0.72 5.07
N ALA A 363 -11.55 -0.33 6.01
CA ALA A 363 -11.76 -1.03 7.27
C ALA A 363 -12.78 -2.16 7.14
N GLU A 364 -12.62 -3.16 8.02
CA GLU A 364 -13.52 -4.31 8.15
C GLU A 364 -14.53 -4.06 9.26
N TYR A 365 -15.63 -4.84 9.23
CA TYR A 365 -16.65 -4.86 10.28
C TYR A 365 -17.40 -3.54 10.51
N LEU A 366 -17.38 -2.59 9.57
CA LEU A 366 -18.10 -1.32 9.70
C LEU A 366 -19.63 -1.47 9.75
N PHE A 367 -20.14 -2.58 9.24
CA PHE A 367 -21.59 -2.89 9.24
C PHE A 367 -22.06 -3.53 10.55
N PHE A 368 -21.15 -3.84 11.49
CA PHE A 368 -21.48 -4.30 12.84
C PHE A 368 -21.52 -3.14 13.84
N SER A 369 -22.34 -3.31 14.90
CA SER A 369 -22.17 -2.50 16.11
C SER A 369 -20.94 -2.98 16.88
N LYS A 370 -20.00 -2.11 17.12
CA LYS A 370 -18.84 -2.36 17.97
C LYS A 370 -19.05 -1.70 19.31
N TYR A 371 -18.55 -2.32 20.36
CA TYR A 371 -18.64 -1.82 21.72
C TYR A 371 -17.23 -1.67 22.28
N THR A 372 -17.05 -0.68 23.12
CA THR A 372 -15.82 -0.48 23.90
C THR A 372 -16.16 -0.35 25.37
N ALA A 373 -15.24 -0.75 26.23
CA ALA A 373 -15.33 -0.50 27.66
C ALA A 373 -14.69 0.86 27.97
N THR A 374 -15.32 1.64 28.83
CA THR A 374 -14.73 2.87 29.38
C THR A 374 -14.25 2.64 30.80
N ASP A 375 -13.72 3.72 31.38
CA ASP A 375 -13.42 3.80 32.81
C ASP A 375 -14.61 3.41 33.68
N SER A 376 -14.33 2.88 34.86
CA SER A 376 -15.34 2.33 35.74
C SER A 376 -16.36 3.40 36.16
N TYR A 377 -17.63 3.10 35.95
CA TYR A 377 -18.72 3.83 36.58
C TYR A 377 -19.15 3.07 37.85
N ASN A 378 -19.00 3.70 38.98
CA ASN A 378 -19.33 3.10 40.30
C ASN A 378 -18.67 1.73 40.55
N GLY A 379 -17.41 1.57 40.14
CA GLY A 379 -16.62 0.34 40.33
C GLY A 379 -16.86 -0.78 39.30
N ALA A 380 -17.77 -0.59 38.34
CA ALA A 380 -18.04 -1.51 37.25
C ALA A 380 -17.62 -0.87 35.88
N ASN A 381 -17.04 -1.66 34.99
CA ASN A 381 -16.73 -1.20 33.64
C ASN A 381 -18.03 -0.94 32.88
N SER A 382 -18.20 0.28 32.37
CA SER A 382 -19.30 0.60 31.48
C SER A 382 -18.97 0.23 30.05
N ILE A 383 -19.95 -0.29 29.30
CA ILE A 383 -19.82 -0.67 27.89
C ILE A 383 -20.72 0.24 27.08
N TYR A 384 -20.17 0.87 26.05
CA TYR A 384 -20.95 1.71 25.14
C TYR A 384 -20.60 1.44 23.66
N PRO A 385 -21.53 1.74 22.72
CA PRO A 385 -21.23 1.60 21.30
C PRO A 385 -20.08 2.51 20.87
N SER A 386 -19.04 1.94 20.25
CA SER A 386 -17.86 2.68 19.75
C SER A 386 -18.03 3.15 18.32
N ASN A 387 -19.07 2.72 17.62
CA ASN A 387 -19.39 3.14 16.25
C ASN A 387 -20.90 3.11 16.00
N ILE A 388 -21.33 3.88 15.01
CA ILE A 388 -22.67 3.73 14.45
C ILE A 388 -22.65 2.55 13.47
N ARG A 389 -23.60 1.64 13.60
CA ARG A 389 -23.80 0.54 12.67
C ARG A 389 -24.17 1.07 11.30
N LEU A 390 -23.37 0.74 10.29
CA LEU A 390 -23.60 1.13 8.89
C LEU A 390 -24.31 0.01 8.13
N SER A 391 -25.59 -0.26 8.45
CA SER A 391 -26.38 -1.36 7.88
C SER A 391 -26.55 -1.26 6.36
N ASN A 392 -26.52 -0.04 5.80
CA ASN A 392 -26.67 0.25 4.37
C ASN A 392 -25.35 0.51 3.65
N LEU A 393 -24.22 0.16 4.28
CA LEU A 393 -22.91 0.29 3.66
C LEU A 393 -22.85 -0.51 2.36
N GLN A 394 -22.57 0.17 1.26
CA GLN A 394 -22.57 -0.40 -0.08
C GLN A 394 -21.38 0.08 -0.89
N TRP A 395 -21.17 -0.50 -2.06
CA TRP A 395 -20.14 -0.12 -3.00
C TRP A 395 -20.25 1.36 -3.39
N GLU A 396 -19.16 2.10 -3.27
CA GLU A 396 -19.01 3.38 -3.94
C GLU A 396 -18.85 3.10 -5.42
N GLU A 397 -19.58 3.82 -6.26
CA GLU A 397 -19.57 3.63 -7.70
C GLU A 397 -19.02 4.87 -8.40
N LYS A 398 -18.05 4.66 -9.27
CA LYS A 398 -17.50 5.68 -10.14
C LYS A 398 -17.81 5.33 -11.58
N GLU A 399 -18.59 6.19 -12.24
CA GLU A 399 -18.97 6.07 -13.64
C GLU A 399 -18.14 7.04 -14.46
N THR A 400 -17.60 6.56 -15.57
CA THR A 400 -16.77 7.36 -16.49
C THR A 400 -17.27 7.21 -17.90
N TRP A 401 -17.44 8.33 -18.58
CA TRP A 401 -17.65 8.45 -20.03
C TRP A 401 -16.44 9.14 -20.63
N ASN A 402 -15.91 8.61 -21.70
CA ASN A 402 -14.80 9.21 -22.42
C ASN A 402 -14.96 9.10 -23.92
N VAL A 403 -14.45 10.09 -24.66
CA VAL A 403 -14.28 10.03 -26.11
C VAL A 403 -12.87 10.50 -26.43
N GLY A 404 -12.11 9.62 -27.08
CA GLY A 404 -10.76 9.90 -27.54
C GLY A 404 -10.71 10.05 -29.06
N PHE A 405 -9.80 10.87 -29.54
CA PHE A 405 -9.49 11.06 -30.97
C PHE A 405 -7.97 10.94 -31.12
N ASP A 406 -7.52 10.06 -32.01
CA ASP A 406 -6.12 9.97 -32.40
C ASP A 406 -5.95 10.52 -33.81
N LEU A 407 -4.98 11.38 -34.01
CA LEU A 407 -4.60 11.98 -35.25
C LEU A 407 -3.13 11.76 -35.53
N GLY A 408 -2.80 11.28 -36.72
CA GLY A 408 -1.43 11.18 -37.21
C GLY A 408 -1.34 11.77 -38.64
N LEU A 409 -0.39 12.64 -38.87
CA LEU A 409 -0.19 13.32 -40.12
C LEU A 409 1.23 13.06 -40.67
N PHE A 410 1.36 13.02 -42.01
CA PHE A 410 2.63 12.95 -42.73
C PHE A 410 3.53 11.78 -42.24
N ASP A 411 3.02 10.54 -42.39
CA ASP A 411 3.69 9.33 -41.91
C ASP A 411 3.99 9.38 -40.41
N ASN A 412 3.02 9.89 -39.63
CA ASN A 412 3.10 10.06 -38.19
C ASN A 412 4.24 10.99 -37.68
N ARG A 413 4.69 11.93 -38.55
CA ARG A 413 5.62 12.99 -38.11
C ARG A 413 4.99 13.97 -37.14
N VAL A 414 3.68 14.17 -37.26
CA VAL A 414 2.86 14.93 -36.30
C VAL A 414 1.79 14.00 -35.78
N THR A 415 1.74 13.82 -34.45
CA THR A 415 0.71 13.03 -33.78
C THR A 415 0.02 13.86 -32.72
N ALA A 416 -1.30 13.71 -32.61
CA ALA A 416 -2.09 14.33 -31.57
C ALA A 416 -3.07 13.31 -30.99
N ASP A 417 -3.19 13.29 -29.66
CA ASP A 417 -4.19 12.55 -28.92
C ASP A 417 -5.05 13.55 -28.15
N PHE A 418 -6.35 13.45 -28.31
CA PHE A 418 -7.30 14.33 -27.66
C PHE A 418 -8.36 13.51 -26.94
N ASN A 419 -8.54 13.72 -25.65
CA ASN A 419 -9.48 13.00 -24.82
C ASN A 419 -10.41 13.97 -24.07
N ILE A 420 -11.71 13.72 -24.17
CA ILE A 420 -12.74 14.38 -23.36
C ILE A 420 -13.34 13.31 -22.46
N TYR A 421 -13.44 13.57 -21.18
CA TYR A 421 -14.06 12.65 -20.25
C TYR A 421 -14.89 13.38 -19.20
N THR A 422 -15.89 12.66 -18.68
CA THR A 422 -16.63 13.05 -17.48
C THR A 422 -16.66 11.88 -16.50
N GLN A 423 -16.56 12.20 -15.23
CA GLN A 423 -16.60 11.23 -14.16
C GLN A 423 -17.61 11.64 -13.10
N MET A 424 -18.42 10.67 -12.66
CA MET A 424 -19.35 10.87 -11.57
C MET A 424 -19.12 9.77 -10.51
N THR A 425 -18.89 10.19 -9.27
CA THR A 425 -18.83 9.27 -8.12
C THR A 425 -20.15 9.35 -7.36
N SER A 426 -20.77 8.21 -7.16
CA SER A 426 -22.01 8.06 -6.39
C SER A 426 -21.80 7.13 -5.22
N LYS A 427 -22.69 7.20 -4.22
CA LYS A 427 -22.64 6.35 -3.00
C LYS A 427 -21.30 6.49 -2.26
N LEU A 428 -20.77 7.71 -2.19
CA LEU A 428 -19.45 8.03 -1.67
C LEU A 428 -19.26 7.50 -0.26
N LEU A 429 -18.14 6.81 -0.03
CA LEU A 429 -17.72 6.35 1.28
C LEU A 429 -16.98 7.47 2.01
N MET A 430 -17.69 8.21 2.85
CA MET A 430 -17.12 9.30 3.64
C MET A 430 -16.51 8.76 4.94
N THR A 431 -15.30 9.16 5.23
CA THR A 431 -14.62 8.94 6.52
C THR A 431 -14.59 10.24 7.31
N ASN A 432 -14.57 10.15 8.63
CA ASN A 432 -14.46 11.29 9.56
C ASN A 432 -15.58 12.33 9.44
N VAL A 433 -16.81 11.89 9.20
CA VAL A 433 -17.98 12.77 9.29
C VAL A 433 -18.27 13.03 10.77
N ASN A 434 -18.11 14.27 11.20
CA ASN A 434 -18.50 14.68 12.56
C ASN A 434 -20.00 14.61 12.72
N ILE A 435 -20.45 13.84 13.70
CA ILE A 435 -21.86 13.79 14.06
C ILE A 435 -22.15 14.97 14.99
N PRO A 436 -23.18 15.77 14.71
CA PRO A 436 -23.58 16.83 15.62
C PRO A 436 -23.80 16.31 17.04
N SER A 437 -23.33 17.03 18.04
CA SER A 437 -23.46 16.65 19.46
C SER A 437 -24.92 16.50 19.92
N SER A 438 -25.86 17.11 19.20
CA SER A 438 -27.31 16.95 19.42
C SER A 438 -27.85 15.55 19.06
N LEU A 439 -27.08 14.75 18.30
CA LEU A 439 -27.38 13.35 17.97
C LEU A 439 -26.48 12.39 18.75
N SER A 440 -25.84 12.86 19.81
CA SER A 440 -24.92 12.05 20.62
C SER A 440 -25.64 10.81 21.15
N LEU A 441 -25.15 9.68 20.70
CA LEU A 441 -25.42 8.37 21.29
C LEU A 441 -24.47 8.13 22.46
#